data_09d712b6f70c86409c067a7e6faf2aeb
#
_entry.id   09d712b6f70c86409c067a7e6faf2aeb
#
_cell.length_a   1.000
_cell.length_b   1.000
_cell.length_c   1.000
_cell.angle_alpha   90.00
_cell.angle_beta   90.00
_cell.angle_gamma   90.00
#
_symmetry.space_group_name_H-M   'P 1'
#
loop_
_entity.id
_entity.type
_entity.pdbx_description
1 polymer ?
#
loop_
_entity_poly.entity_id
_entity_poly.type
_entity_poly.pdbx_seq_one_letter_code
_entity_poly.pdbx_strand_id
1 'polypeptide(L)' 'MFNNFVHKQQAKQAQKLTELTSDLATSFEYLITAINNKDNNDIKKWAKRCRKKVHKLHTCLAIIEVIGLYEYRQDS' A
#
# COMPACT_ATOMS: atom_id res chain seq x y z
N MET A 1 0.54 1.55 -28.46
CA MET A 1 -0.69 1.65 -27.64
C MET A 1 -0.58 0.87 -26.35
N PHE A 2 -0.11 -0.34 -26.44
CA PHE A 2 -0.03 -1.25 -25.31
C PHE A 2 1.01 -0.80 -24.28
N ASN A 3 2.16 -0.34 -24.72
CA ASN A 3 3.23 0.17 -23.85
C ASN A 3 2.80 1.41 -23.07
N ASN A 4 1.97 2.28 -23.66
CA ASN A 4 1.46 3.46 -22.96
C ASN A 4 0.54 3.09 -21.80
N PHE A 5 -0.28 2.06 -21.98
CA PHE A 5 -1.15 1.57 -20.90
C PHE A 5 -0.31 1.06 -19.73
N VAL A 6 0.70 0.25 -20.01
CA VAL A 6 1.58 -0.31 -18.97
C VAL A 6 2.31 0.80 -18.23
N HIS A 7 2.89 1.76 -18.95
CA HIS A 7 3.61 2.89 -18.34
C HIS A 7 2.69 3.75 -17.47
N LYS A 8 1.46 4.00 -17.92
CA LYS A 8 0.48 4.74 -17.13
C LYS A 8 0.12 4.00 -15.85
N GLN A 9 -0.06 2.69 -15.92
CA GLN A 9 -0.36 1.88 -14.75
C GLN A 9 0.82 1.84 -13.78
N GLN A 10 2.04 1.75 -14.29
CA GLN A 10 3.23 1.78 -13.44
C GLN A 10 3.33 3.09 -12.68
N ALA A 11 3.14 4.22 -13.34
CA ALA A 11 3.19 5.54 -12.71
C ALA A 11 2.07 5.69 -11.67
N LYS A 12 0.85 5.25 -12.01
CA LYS A 12 -0.29 5.29 -11.10
C LYS A 12 -0.05 4.45 -9.86
N GLN A 13 0.47 3.23 -10.02
CA GLN A 13 0.72 2.35 -8.89
C GLN A 13 1.89 2.84 -8.04
N ALA A 14 2.92 3.43 -8.64
CA ALA A 14 4.02 4.04 -7.89
C ALA A 14 3.52 5.17 -6.99
N GLN A 15 2.64 6.02 -7.52
CA GLN A 15 2.03 7.11 -6.74
C GLN A 15 1.17 6.55 -5.60
N LYS A 16 0.32 5.56 -5.90
CA LYS A 16 -0.50 4.89 -4.87
C LYS A 16 0.37 4.27 -3.79
N LEU A 17 1.45 3.60 -4.19
CA LEU A 17 2.36 2.95 -3.26
C LEU A 17 2.98 3.97 -2.30
N THR A 18 3.41 5.11 -2.82
CA THR A 18 3.97 6.20 -2.02
C THR A 18 2.95 6.72 -1.01
N GLU A 19 1.72 6.98 -1.46
CA GLU A 19 0.65 7.48 -0.59
C GLU A 19 0.28 6.47 0.49
N LEU A 20 0.09 5.21 0.11
CA LEU A 20 -0.28 4.14 1.04
C LEU A 20 0.82 3.89 2.07
N THR A 21 2.08 3.93 1.65
CA THR A 21 3.22 3.74 2.56
C THR A 21 3.28 4.86 3.58
N SER A 22 3.10 6.11 3.15
CA SER A 22 3.09 7.27 4.02
C SER A 22 1.93 7.20 5.03
N ASP A 23 0.73 6.87 4.54
CA ASP A 23 -0.45 6.74 5.40
C ASP A 23 -0.28 5.62 6.42
N LEU A 24 0.29 4.50 5.99
CA LEU A 24 0.51 3.35 6.87
C LEU A 24 1.53 3.68 7.95
N ALA A 25 2.63 4.35 7.59
CA ALA A 25 3.64 4.78 8.53
C ALA A 25 3.05 5.68 9.62
N THR A 26 2.23 6.66 9.22
CA THR A 26 1.55 7.56 10.14
C THR A 26 0.61 6.78 11.06
N SER A 27 -0.15 5.84 10.51
CA SER A 27 -1.08 5.01 11.30
C SER A 27 -0.34 4.13 12.30
N PHE A 28 0.81 3.58 11.91
CA PHE A 28 1.66 2.81 12.83
C PHE A 28 2.18 3.67 13.97
N GLU A 29 2.57 4.92 13.72
CA GLU A 29 3.01 5.84 14.76
C GLU A 29 1.91 6.07 15.80
N TYR A 30 0.68 6.30 15.35
CA TYR A 30 -0.45 6.45 16.26
C TYR A 30 -0.74 5.18 17.04
N LEU A 31 -0.63 4.03 16.40
CA LEU A 31 -0.83 2.74 17.07
C LEU A 31 0.23 2.53 18.17
N ILE A 32 1.50 2.81 17.85
CA ILE A 32 2.59 2.68 18.81
C ILE A 32 2.36 3.60 20.00
N THR A 33 1.94 4.84 19.75
CA THR A 33 1.63 5.80 20.81
C THR A 33 0.49 5.28 21.69
N ALA A 34 -0.57 4.73 21.08
CA ALA A 34 -1.69 4.18 21.82
C ALA A 34 -1.27 2.98 22.70
N ILE A 35 -0.39 2.13 22.18
CA ILE A 35 0.14 0.99 22.96
C ILE A 35 0.96 1.49 24.14
N ASN A 36 1.82 2.47 23.93
CA ASN A 36 2.66 3.04 24.98
C ASN A 36 1.83 3.73 26.06
N ASN A 37 0.70 4.33 25.67
CA ASN A 37 -0.22 4.99 26.61
C ASN A 37 -1.22 4.03 27.23
N LYS A 38 -1.21 2.76 26.82
CA LYS A 38 -2.14 1.72 27.30
C LYS A 38 -3.61 2.10 27.09
N ASP A 39 -3.90 2.83 26.02
CA ASP A 39 -5.25 3.24 25.65
C ASP A 39 -5.90 2.16 24.78
N ASN A 40 -6.67 1.29 25.41
CA ASN A 40 -7.25 0.13 24.71
C ASN A 40 -8.20 0.52 23.59
N ASN A 41 -8.94 1.63 23.72
CA ASN A 41 -9.85 2.09 22.67
C ASN A 41 -9.08 2.55 21.46
N ASP A 42 -8.02 3.31 21.66
CA ASP A 42 -7.18 3.80 20.57
C ASP A 42 -6.38 2.67 19.94
N ILE A 43 -5.93 1.70 20.74
CA ILE A 43 -5.24 0.51 20.21
C ILE A 43 -6.14 -0.21 19.22
N LYS A 44 -7.39 -0.48 19.57
CA LYS A 44 -8.36 -1.15 18.70
C LYS A 44 -8.61 -0.34 17.43
N LYS A 45 -8.81 0.96 17.57
CA LYS A 45 -9.09 1.88 16.47
C LYS A 45 -7.94 1.90 15.46
N TRP A 46 -6.73 2.12 15.93
CA TRP A 46 -5.58 2.26 15.04
C TRP A 46 -5.12 0.92 14.48
N ALA A 47 -5.23 -0.17 15.24
CA ALA A 47 -4.96 -1.52 14.73
C ALA A 47 -5.88 -1.85 13.56
N LYS A 48 -7.16 -1.54 13.68
CA LYS A 48 -8.13 -1.76 12.60
C LYS A 48 -7.81 -0.92 11.36
N ARG A 49 -7.44 0.34 11.55
CA ARG A 49 -7.05 1.23 10.45
C ARG A 49 -5.78 0.74 9.76
N CYS A 50 -4.80 0.29 10.53
CA CYS A 50 -3.56 -0.27 9.98
C CYS A 50 -3.85 -1.51 9.13
N ARG A 51 -4.71 -2.41 9.62
CA ARG A 51 -5.08 -3.61 8.86
C ARG A 51 -5.73 -3.27 7.53
N LYS A 52 -6.63 -2.28 7.50
CA LYS A 52 -7.27 -1.84 6.27
C LYS A 52 -6.25 -1.28 5.28
N LYS A 53 -5.30 -0.49 5.76
CA LYS A 53 -4.26 0.09 4.92
C LYS A 53 -3.28 -0.95 4.41
N VAL A 54 -2.94 -1.94 5.23
CA VAL A 54 -2.12 -3.08 4.81
C VAL A 54 -2.82 -3.87 3.71
N HIS A 55 -4.14 -4.04 3.82
CA HIS A 55 -4.90 -4.72 2.77
C HIS A 55 -4.85 -3.95 1.44
N LYS A 56 -5.01 -2.64 1.48
CA LYS A 56 -4.88 -1.79 0.27
C LYS A 56 -3.48 -1.87 -0.31
N LEU A 57 -2.47 -1.87 0.55
CA LEU A 57 -1.08 -2.00 0.12
C LEU A 57 -0.84 -3.35 -0.55
N HIS A 58 -1.37 -4.42 0.03
CA HIS A 58 -1.28 -5.77 -0.53
C HIS A 58 -1.90 -5.81 -1.94
N THR A 59 -3.07 -5.21 -2.13
CA THR A 59 -3.73 -5.14 -3.43
C THR A 59 -2.88 -4.37 -4.44
N CYS A 60 -2.32 -3.24 -4.02
CA CYS A 60 -1.43 -2.44 -4.87
C CYS A 60 -0.20 -3.25 -5.31
N LEU A 61 0.42 -3.96 -4.37
CA LEU A 61 1.58 -4.80 -4.67
C LEU A 61 1.22 -5.94 -5.64
N ALA A 62 0.04 -6.52 -5.49
CA ALA A 62 -0.43 -7.57 -6.39
C ALA A 62 -0.56 -7.05 -7.83
N ILE A 63 -1.10 -5.83 -7.98
CA ILE A 63 -1.23 -5.18 -9.29
C ILE A 63 0.15 -4.91 -9.88
N ILE A 64 1.08 -4.41 -9.09
CA ILE A 64 2.46 -4.13 -9.52
C ILE A 64 3.13 -5.41 -10.00
N GLU A 65 2.94 -6.50 -9.27
CA GLU A 65 3.50 -7.80 -9.64
C GLU A 65 2.97 -8.27 -11.00
N VAL A 66 1.66 -8.14 -11.21
CA VAL A 66 1.03 -8.53 -12.49
C VAL A 66 1.59 -7.67 -13.64
N ILE A 67 1.71 -6.36 -13.44
CA ILE A 67 2.28 -5.47 -14.44
C ILE A 67 3.72 -5.85 -14.76
N GLY A 68 4.53 -6.15 -13.73
CA GLY A 68 5.91 -6.56 -13.89
C GLY A 68 6.04 -7.87 -14.66
N LEU A 69 5.22 -8.86 -14.32
CA LEU A 69 5.20 -10.13 -15.04
C LEU A 69 4.80 -9.94 -16.50
N TYR A 70 3.86 -9.05 -16.75
CA TYR A 70 3.38 -8.76 -18.09
C TYR A 70 4.48 -8.14 -18.96
N GLU A 71 5.22 -7.17 -18.43
CA GLU A 71 6.35 -6.58 -19.14
C GLU A 71 7.44 -7.60 -19.43
N TYR A 72 7.74 -8.45 -18.47
CA TYR A 72 8.74 -9.51 -18.64
C TYR A 72 8.38 -10.43 -19.81
N ARG A 73 7.10 -10.80 -19.92
CA ARG A 73 6.64 -11.65 -21.02
C ARG A 73 6.74 -10.98 -22.38
N GLN A 74 6.58 -9.67 -22.40
CA GLN A 74 6.67 -8.91 -23.67
C GLN A 74 8.11 -8.78 -24.16
N ASP A 75 9.06 -8.67 -23.25
CA ASP A 75 10.47 -8.53 -23.59
C ASP A 75 11.10 -9.86 -24.03
N SER A 76 10.44 -10.96 -23.75
CA SER A 76 10.89 -12.27 -24.16
C SER A 76 10.23 -12.72 -25.45
#